data_1b381fa7d4230b82b5a1876a11245a3f
#
_entry.id   1b381fa7d4230b82b5a1876a11245a3f
#
_cell.length_a   1.000
_cell.length_b   1.000
_cell.length_c   1.000
_cell.angle_alpha   90.00
_cell.angle_beta   90.00
_cell.angle_gamma   90.00
#
_symmetry.space_group_name_H-M   'P 1'
#
loop_
_entity.id
_entity.type
_entity.pdbx_description
1 polymer ?
#
loop_
_entity_poly.entity_id
_entity_poly.type
_entity_poly.pdbx_seq_one_letter_code
_entity_poly.pdbx_strand_id
1 'polypeptide(L)'
;MSYQTLRSVIEIADEKRKLKRIATVGIAVAALLFTGCGTPGGRISQHPEIYQRLSPRDQALVSEGQIRRGMSPDAVWLAWGTPEQTIPGPIRGSETWVYIRYDTPFPSYGVPYYYGPFDWSYIPPKFPYPSRGVTFSNGKVVFFRYLPSPPP
;
A
#
# COMPACT_ATOMS: atom_id res chain seq x y z
N MET A 1 49.46 -26.84 -25.24
CA MET A 1 48.40 -25.88 -24.96
C MET A 1 49.08 -24.60 -24.49
N SER A 2 48.96 -23.49 -25.23
CA SER A 2 49.75 -22.29 -24.98
C SER A 2 49.27 -21.52 -23.77
N TYR A 3 50.16 -21.02 -22.92
CA TYR A 3 49.90 -20.21 -21.72
C TYR A 3 48.99 -19.01 -21.99
N GLN A 4 49.05 -18.49 -23.18
CA GLN A 4 48.20 -17.40 -23.68
C GLN A 4 46.71 -17.79 -23.72
N THR A 5 46.37 -18.99 -24.12
CA THR A 5 44.99 -19.48 -24.24
C THR A 5 44.32 -19.68 -22.89
N LEU A 6 45.09 -20.09 -21.87
CA LEU A 6 44.56 -20.26 -20.48
C LEU A 6 44.26 -18.89 -19.85
N ARG A 7 45.09 -17.86 -20.12
CA ARG A 7 44.91 -16.53 -19.58
C ARG A 7 43.64 -15.86 -20.12
N SER A 8 43.39 -15.99 -21.42
CA SER A 8 42.17 -15.41 -22.04
C SER A 8 40.89 -16.09 -21.54
N VAL A 9 40.91 -17.40 -21.30
CA VAL A 9 39.73 -18.12 -20.76
C VAL A 9 39.42 -17.69 -19.33
N ILE A 10 40.46 -17.44 -18.50
CA ILE A 10 40.27 -16.97 -17.11
C ILE A 10 39.71 -15.54 -17.09
N GLU A 11 40.20 -14.64 -17.93
CA GLU A 11 39.71 -13.25 -18.05
C GLU A 11 38.23 -13.22 -18.47
N ILE A 12 37.85 -14.00 -19.48
CA ILE A 12 36.45 -14.10 -19.95
C ILE A 12 35.52 -14.65 -18.85
N ALA A 13 36.00 -15.62 -18.06
CA ALA A 13 35.22 -16.18 -16.97
C ALA A 13 35.01 -15.18 -15.83
N ASP A 14 35.99 -14.36 -15.53
CA ASP A 14 35.90 -13.33 -14.47
C ASP A 14 34.99 -12.17 -14.90
N GLU A 15 35.08 -11.74 -16.15
CA GLU A 15 34.18 -10.73 -16.71
C GLU A 15 32.71 -11.18 -16.70
N LYS A 16 32.43 -12.42 -17.07
CA LYS A 16 31.08 -13.02 -16.97
C LYS A 16 30.56 -13.08 -15.53
N ARG A 17 31.43 -13.35 -14.57
CA ARG A 17 31.05 -13.34 -13.13
C ARG A 17 30.72 -11.93 -12.65
N LYS A 18 31.51 -10.92 -13.05
CA LYS A 18 31.22 -9.51 -12.73
C LYS A 18 29.90 -9.05 -13.33
N LEU A 19 29.66 -9.39 -14.60
CA LEU A 19 28.38 -9.06 -15.27
C LEU A 19 27.17 -9.69 -14.56
N LYS A 20 27.27 -10.97 -14.18
CA LYS A 20 26.20 -11.65 -13.41
C LYS A 20 25.94 -10.99 -12.06
N ARG A 21 26.99 -10.60 -11.32
CA ARG A 21 26.85 -9.92 -10.03
C ARG A 21 26.18 -8.55 -10.17
N ILE A 22 26.56 -7.77 -11.19
CA ILE A 22 25.95 -6.46 -11.48
C ILE A 22 24.49 -6.62 -11.86
N ALA A 23 24.15 -7.61 -12.70
CA ALA A 23 22.77 -7.92 -13.07
C ALA A 23 21.93 -8.34 -11.87
N THR A 24 22.45 -9.20 -10.98
CA THR A 24 21.76 -9.65 -9.77
C THR A 24 21.52 -8.52 -8.79
N VAL A 25 22.51 -7.63 -8.59
CA VAL A 25 22.35 -6.44 -7.72
C VAL A 25 21.35 -5.47 -8.33
N GLY A 26 21.39 -5.25 -9.66
CA GLY A 26 20.43 -4.39 -10.35
C GLY A 26 18.98 -4.88 -10.22
N ILE A 27 18.75 -6.19 -10.33
CA ILE A 27 17.42 -6.79 -10.15
C ILE A 27 16.94 -6.67 -8.69
N ALA A 28 17.83 -6.89 -7.72
CA ALA A 28 17.49 -6.75 -6.29
C ALA A 28 17.14 -5.31 -5.92
N VAL A 29 17.86 -4.33 -6.43
CA VAL A 29 17.56 -2.90 -6.22
C VAL A 29 16.23 -2.51 -6.90
N ALA A 30 15.97 -2.98 -8.11
CA ALA A 30 14.69 -2.74 -8.79
C ALA A 30 13.51 -3.35 -8.03
N ALA A 31 13.64 -4.54 -7.46
CA ALA A 31 12.59 -5.17 -6.67
C ALA A 31 12.24 -4.40 -5.39
N LEU A 32 13.19 -3.71 -4.77
CA LEU A 32 12.96 -2.88 -3.58
C LEU A 32 12.16 -1.60 -3.87
N LEU A 33 12.15 -1.13 -5.12
CA LEU A 33 11.41 0.07 -5.52
C LEU A 33 9.91 -0.16 -5.70
N PHE A 34 9.45 -1.41 -5.81
CA PHE A 34 8.03 -1.74 -6.04
C PHE A 34 7.21 -2.00 -4.76
N THR A 35 7.80 -1.99 -3.57
CA THR A 35 7.08 -2.30 -2.33
C THR A 35 6.28 -1.13 -1.73
N GLY A 36 6.27 0.03 -2.37
CA GLY A 36 5.67 1.26 -1.84
C GLY A 36 4.22 1.55 -2.23
N CYS A 37 3.58 0.74 -3.10
CA CYS A 37 2.27 1.07 -3.70
C CYS A 37 1.11 1.21 -2.69
N GLY A 38 1.21 0.61 -1.51
CA GLY A 38 0.15 0.65 -0.49
C GLY A 38 0.26 1.78 0.53
N THR A 39 1.37 2.53 0.55
CA THR A 39 1.62 3.59 1.53
C THR A 39 1.43 4.99 0.96
N PRO A 40 1.14 6.02 1.79
CA PRO A 40 1.11 7.40 1.33
C PRO A 40 2.41 7.81 0.62
N GLY A 41 3.57 7.49 1.20
CA GLY A 41 4.88 7.78 0.60
C GLY A 41 5.08 7.13 -0.77
N GLY A 42 4.62 5.89 -0.96
CA GLY A 42 4.66 5.20 -2.25
C GLY A 42 3.80 5.89 -3.31
N ARG A 43 2.58 6.31 -2.97
CA ARG A 43 1.70 7.05 -3.87
C ARG A 43 2.23 8.45 -4.21
N ILE A 44 2.81 9.15 -3.23
CA ILE A 44 3.45 10.45 -3.43
C ILE A 44 4.63 10.34 -4.41
N SER A 45 5.46 9.31 -4.26
CA SER A 45 6.61 9.11 -5.16
C SER A 45 6.20 8.76 -6.60
N GLN A 46 5.05 8.11 -6.78
CA GLN A 46 4.50 7.78 -8.10
C GLN A 46 3.76 8.95 -8.75
N HIS A 47 3.19 9.86 -7.95
CA HIS A 47 2.40 11.00 -8.39
C HIS A 47 2.86 12.32 -7.75
N PRO A 48 4.13 12.71 -7.93
CA PRO A 48 4.68 13.92 -7.33
C PRO A 48 3.97 15.19 -7.83
N GLU A 49 3.44 15.17 -9.04
CA GLU A 49 2.69 16.28 -9.63
C GLU A 49 1.39 16.59 -8.88
N ILE A 50 0.71 15.57 -8.36
CA ILE A 50 -0.49 15.75 -7.53
C ILE A 50 -0.10 16.34 -6.17
N TYR A 51 0.94 15.76 -5.55
CA TYR A 51 1.41 16.19 -4.24
C TYR A 51 1.90 17.64 -4.23
N GLN A 52 2.66 18.06 -5.24
CA GLN A 52 3.20 19.42 -5.36
C GLN A 52 2.12 20.49 -5.54
N ARG A 53 0.94 20.14 -6.07
CA ARG A 53 -0.20 21.07 -6.20
C ARG A 53 -0.96 21.31 -4.90
N LEU A 54 -0.72 20.48 -3.87
CA LEU A 54 -1.36 20.63 -2.58
C LEU A 54 -0.75 21.80 -1.79
N SER A 55 -1.56 22.39 -0.90
CA SER A 55 -1.03 23.36 0.06
C SER A 55 0.02 22.71 0.98
N PRO A 56 1.00 23.47 1.51
CA PRO A 56 2.00 22.90 2.43
C PRO A 56 1.39 22.17 3.63
N ARG A 57 0.26 22.70 4.13
CA ARG A 57 -0.50 22.04 5.19
C ARG A 57 -1.08 20.71 4.77
N ASP A 58 -1.63 20.61 3.55
CA ASP A 58 -2.20 19.36 3.05
C ASP A 58 -1.11 18.35 2.71
N GLN A 59 0.04 18.81 2.22
CA GLN A 59 1.21 17.96 1.99
C GLN A 59 1.68 17.27 3.28
N ALA A 60 1.78 18.02 4.39
CA ALA A 60 2.16 17.47 5.68
C ALA A 60 1.16 16.40 6.15
N LEU A 61 -0.15 16.67 6.08
CA LEU A 61 -1.18 15.72 6.48
C LEU A 61 -1.19 14.47 5.60
N VAL A 62 -1.08 14.63 4.28
CA VAL A 62 -1.08 13.52 3.33
C VAL A 62 0.12 12.59 3.56
N SER A 63 1.31 13.13 3.83
CA SER A 63 2.50 12.31 4.10
C SER A 63 2.34 11.46 5.39
N GLU A 64 1.56 11.92 6.35
CA GLU A 64 1.18 11.18 7.56
C GLU A 64 -0.06 10.27 7.38
N GLY A 65 -0.63 10.22 6.18
CA GLY A 65 -1.86 9.47 5.92
C GLY A 65 -3.11 10.08 6.57
N GLN A 66 -3.07 11.38 6.86
CA GLN A 66 -4.18 12.12 7.49
C GLN A 66 -4.94 12.94 6.44
N ILE A 67 -6.21 13.19 6.73
CA ILE A 67 -7.07 14.05 5.91
C ILE A 67 -7.78 15.10 6.78
N ARG A 68 -8.26 16.14 6.13
CA ARG A 68 -9.10 17.20 6.75
C ARG A 68 -10.24 17.62 5.85
N ARG A 69 -11.22 18.30 6.42
CA ARG A 69 -12.28 18.97 5.64
C ARG A 69 -11.68 19.99 4.68
N GLY A 70 -12.25 20.07 3.48
CA GLY A 70 -11.82 20.98 2.42
C GLY A 70 -10.74 20.41 1.49
N MET A 71 -10.16 19.25 1.78
CA MET A 71 -9.24 18.56 0.87
C MET A 71 -9.95 18.10 -0.40
N SER A 72 -9.19 17.99 -1.50
CA SER A 72 -9.66 17.41 -2.76
C SER A 72 -9.67 15.88 -2.71
N PRO A 73 -10.41 15.19 -3.61
CA PRO A 73 -10.33 13.73 -3.75
C PRO A 73 -8.91 13.24 -4.03
N ASP A 74 -8.14 13.96 -4.83
CA ASP A 74 -6.73 13.62 -5.11
C ASP A 74 -5.87 13.59 -3.83
N ALA A 75 -6.06 14.55 -2.93
CA ALA A 75 -5.36 14.58 -1.65
C ALA A 75 -5.76 13.41 -0.75
N VAL A 76 -7.04 13.07 -0.72
CA VAL A 76 -7.55 11.91 0.02
C VAL A 76 -7.02 10.61 -0.58
N TRP A 77 -6.96 10.50 -1.90
CA TRP A 77 -6.40 9.35 -2.58
C TRP A 77 -4.89 9.17 -2.27
N LEU A 78 -4.12 10.26 -2.28
CA LEU A 78 -2.71 10.19 -1.88
C LEU A 78 -2.56 9.71 -0.42
N ALA A 79 -3.42 10.17 0.50
CA ALA A 79 -3.36 9.81 1.91
C ALA A 79 -3.87 8.39 2.19
N TRP A 80 -5.04 8.02 1.64
CA TRP A 80 -5.74 6.80 2.00
C TRP A 80 -5.74 5.72 0.91
N GLY A 81 -5.43 6.08 -0.33
CA GLY A 81 -5.47 5.18 -1.48
C GLY A 81 -6.85 5.11 -2.13
N THR A 82 -7.02 4.08 -2.95
CA THR A 82 -8.27 3.82 -3.66
C THR A 82 -9.33 3.28 -2.70
N PRO A 83 -10.54 3.83 -2.69
CA PRO A 83 -11.64 3.28 -1.89
C PRO A 83 -12.12 1.95 -2.48
N GLU A 84 -12.60 1.05 -1.63
CA GLU A 84 -13.23 -0.19 -2.08
C GLU A 84 -14.63 0.02 -2.63
N GLN A 85 -15.32 1.08 -2.17
CA GLN A 85 -16.64 1.45 -2.67
C GLN A 85 -16.80 2.96 -2.79
N THR A 86 -17.48 3.39 -3.85
CA THR A 86 -17.92 4.77 -4.05
C THR A 86 -19.44 4.78 -4.14
N ILE A 87 -20.07 5.51 -3.24
CA ILE A 87 -21.54 5.60 -3.13
C ILE A 87 -21.95 7.03 -3.57
N PRO A 88 -22.72 7.18 -4.65
CA PRO A 88 -23.27 8.48 -5.04
C PRO A 88 -24.12 9.07 -3.91
N GLY A 89 -23.92 10.34 -3.62
CA GLY A 89 -24.74 11.05 -2.62
C GLY A 89 -26.08 11.52 -3.20
N PRO A 90 -27.03 11.93 -2.33
CA PRO A 90 -28.36 12.36 -2.73
C PRO A 90 -28.35 13.72 -3.45
N ILE A 91 -27.28 14.48 -3.34
CA ILE A 91 -27.12 15.79 -3.97
C ILE A 91 -26.14 15.67 -5.12
N ARG A 92 -26.45 16.28 -6.26
CA ARG A 92 -25.55 16.30 -7.42
C ARG A 92 -24.16 16.82 -7.04
N GLY A 93 -23.12 16.08 -7.41
CA GLY A 93 -21.73 16.41 -7.06
C GLY A 93 -21.32 15.99 -5.65
N SER A 94 -22.16 15.18 -4.98
CA SER A 94 -21.76 14.53 -3.72
C SER A 94 -21.51 13.04 -3.92
N GLU A 95 -20.51 12.51 -3.23
CA GLU A 95 -20.16 11.08 -3.20
C GLU A 95 -19.52 10.71 -1.86
N THR A 96 -19.62 9.45 -1.50
CA THR A 96 -18.97 8.91 -0.29
C THR A 96 -18.05 7.76 -0.69
N TRP A 97 -16.81 7.88 -0.32
CA TRP A 97 -15.82 6.81 -0.43
C TRP A 97 -15.79 5.99 0.85
N VAL A 98 -15.86 4.68 0.71
CA VAL A 98 -15.84 3.72 1.80
C VAL A 98 -14.60 2.85 1.68
N TYR A 99 -13.86 2.76 2.79
CA TYR A 99 -12.66 1.93 2.92
C TYR A 99 -12.97 0.73 3.80
N ILE A 100 -12.75 -0.46 3.28
CA ILE A 100 -13.05 -1.72 3.92
C ILE A 100 -11.77 -2.32 4.49
N ARG A 101 -11.82 -2.83 5.69
CA ARG A 101 -10.79 -3.69 6.27
C ARG A 101 -11.31 -5.10 6.41
N TYR A 102 -10.37 -6.04 6.39
CA TYR A 102 -10.64 -7.44 6.65
C TYR A 102 -9.98 -7.80 7.97
N ASP A 103 -10.76 -8.23 8.92
CA ASP A 103 -10.26 -8.63 10.23
C ASP A 103 -10.89 -9.96 10.66
N THR A 104 -10.23 -10.66 11.56
CA THR A 104 -10.78 -11.84 12.21
C THR A 104 -11.53 -11.38 13.45
N PRO A 105 -12.85 -11.67 13.58
CA PRO A 105 -13.66 -11.20 14.71
C PRO A 105 -13.32 -11.91 16.04
N PHE A 106 -12.39 -12.87 16.02
CA PHE A 106 -12.02 -13.59 17.22
C PHE A 106 -10.66 -13.10 17.73
N PRO A 107 -10.59 -12.67 19.00
CA PRO A 107 -9.31 -12.46 19.64
C PRO A 107 -8.57 -13.82 19.65
N SER A 108 -7.31 -13.78 19.27
CA SER A 108 -6.42 -14.95 19.31
C SER A 108 -6.16 -15.47 20.75
N TYR A 109 -6.90 -14.98 21.72
CA TYR A 109 -6.78 -15.33 23.13
C TYR A 109 -8.03 -16.13 23.57
N GLY A 110 -7.86 -17.44 23.71
CA GLY A 110 -8.69 -18.22 24.62
C GLY A 110 -9.90 -18.97 24.07
N VAL A 111 -10.02 -19.17 22.77
CA VAL A 111 -10.87 -20.26 22.30
C VAL A 111 -10.02 -21.53 22.33
N PRO A 112 -10.32 -22.52 23.18
CA PRO A 112 -9.67 -23.82 23.07
C PRO A 112 -10.16 -24.42 21.75
N TYR A 113 -9.36 -24.25 20.69
CA TYR A 113 -9.56 -25.00 19.46
C TYR A 113 -9.35 -26.49 19.78
N TYR A 114 -10.44 -27.22 19.92
CA TYR A 114 -10.48 -28.67 19.91
C TYR A 114 -10.23 -29.20 18.49
N TYR A 115 -9.21 -28.70 17.83
CA TYR A 115 -8.59 -29.31 16.66
C TYR A 115 -7.23 -29.82 17.11
N GLY A 116 -6.97 -31.09 16.85
CA GLY A 116 -5.84 -31.82 17.38
C GLY A 116 -4.51 -31.09 17.18
N PRO A 117 -3.45 -31.46 17.92
CA PRO A 117 -2.21 -30.69 18.06
C PRO A 117 -1.38 -30.52 16.77
N PHE A 118 -1.91 -30.86 15.61
CA PHE A 118 -1.17 -30.90 14.33
C PHE A 118 -1.89 -30.25 13.14
N ASP A 119 -3.04 -29.57 13.32
CA ASP A 119 -3.70 -28.89 12.20
C ASP A 119 -3.28 -27.42 12.13
N TRP A 120 -2.13 -27.15 11.52
CA TRP A 120 -1.61 -25.82 11.21
C TRP A 120 -2.32 -25.15 10.03
N SER A 121 -3.34 -25.78 9.45
CA SER A 121 -3.96 -25.34 8.21
C SER A 121 -5.19 -24.43 8.42
N TYR A 122 -5.68 -24.25 9.67
CA TYR A 122 -6.83 -23.39 9.91
C TYR A 122 -6.43 -21.91 9.89
N ILE A 123 -6.71 -21.26 8.77
CA ILE A 123 -6.69 -19.80 8.67
C ILE A 123 -8.10 -19.31 8.99
N PRO A 124 -8.32 -18.59 10.10
CA PRO A 124 -9.66 -18.09 10.42
C PRO A 124 -10.16 -17.15 9.31
N PRO A 125 -11.44 -17.23 8.95
CA PRO A 125 -12.01 -16.38 7.91
C PRO A 125 -11.92 -14.90 8.33
N LYS A 126 -11.51 -14.04 7.40
CA LYS A 126 -11.50 -12.60 7.58
C LYS A 126 -12.82 -12.03 7.07
N PHE A 127 -13.48 -11.23 7.88
CA PHE A 127 -14.74 -10.57 7.52
C PHE A 127 -14.48 -9.12 7.11
N PRO A 128 -15.10 -8.65 6.00
CA PRO A 128 -15.01 -7.26 5.60
C PRO A 128 -15.85 -6.38 6.52
N TYR A 129 -15.28 -5.25 6.95
CA TYR A 129 -16.03 -4.21 7.66
C TYR A 129 -15.57 -2.81 7.22
N PRO A 130 -16.48 -1.82 7.17
CA PRO A 130 -16.10 -0.45 6.89
C PRO A 130 -15.22 0.10 8.00
N SER A 131 -14.02 0.56 7.64
CA SER A 131 -13.05 1.09 8.61
C SER A 131 -12.95 2.61 8.59
N ARG A 132 -13.16 3.20 7.43
CA ARG A 132 -13.10 4.65 7.20
C ARG A 132 -14.13 5.05 6.16
N GLY A 133 -14.68 6.25 6.29
CA GLY A 133 -15.54 6.84 5.30
C GLY A 133 -15.24 8.32 5.12
N VAL A 134 -15.32 8.81 3.89
CA VAL A 134 -15.17 10.22 3.56
C VAL A 134 -16.24 10.62 2.56
N THR A 135 -16.93 11.73 2.85
CA THR A 135 -17.97 12.29 1.98
C THR A 135 -17.45 13.57 1.35
N PHE A 136 -17.61 13.65 0.04
CA PHE A 136 -17.30 14.84 -0.77
C PHE A 136 -18.58 15.55 -1.16
N SER A 137 -18.50 16.86 -1.30
CA SER A 137 -19.47 17.71 -1.95
C SER A 137 -18.72 18.74 -2.80
N ASN A 138 -19.08 18.85 -4.07
CA ASN A 138 -18.42 19.73 -5.03
C ASN A 138 -16.89 19.58 -5.04
N GLY A 139 -16.41 18.34 -5.01
CA GLY A 139 -14.98 18.02 -5.05
C GLY A 139 -14.18 18.39 -3.79
N LYS A 140 -14.86 18.56 -2.65
CA LYS A 140 -14.22 18.87 -1.37
C LYS A 140 -14.73 17.95 -0.27
N VAL A 141 -13.85 17.51 0.62
CA VAL A 141 -14.20 16.75 1.82
C VAL A 141 -15.08 17.63 2.72
N VAL A 142 -16.31 17.19 2.95
CA VAL A 142 -17.24 17.84 3.89
C VAL A 142 -17.36 17.08 5.20
N PHE A 143 -17.18 15.76 5.16
CA PHE A 143 -17.26 14.90 6.32
C PHE A 143 -16.33 13.69 6.16
N PHE A 144 -15.75 13.22 7.25
CA PHE A 144 -15.04 11.95 7.30
C PHE A 144 -15.10 11.36 8.71
N ARG A 145 -14.98 10.04 8.80
CA ARG A 145 -14.95 9.32 10.06
C ARG A 145 -14.08 8.08 9.99
N TYR A 146 -13.50 7.73 11.12
CA TYR A 146 -12.94 6.40 11.37
C TYR A 146 -14.01 5.58 12.07
N LEU A 147 -14.20 4.37 11.62
CA LEU A 147 -15.15 3.43 12.21
C LEU A 147 -14.37 2.48 13.10
N PRO A 148 -14.87 2.18 14.32
CA PRO A 148 -14.23 1.21 15.19
C PRO A 148 -14.25 -0.17 14.54
N SER A 149 -13.26 -1.01 14.89
CA SER A 149 -13.34 -2.44 14.58
C SER A 149 -14.60 -3.04 15.19
N PRO A 150 -15.21 -4.05 14.55
CA PRO A 150 -16.28 -4.81 15.20
C PRO A 150 -15.81 -5.28 16.57
N PRO A 151 -16.70 -5.30 17.57
CA PRO A 151 -16.37 -5.90 18.85
C PRO A 151 -16.01 -7.38 18.65
N PRO A 152 -15.09 -7.91 19.46
CA PRO A 152 -14.71 -9.31 19.43
C PRO A 152 -15.88 -10.24 19.75
#